data_649b8bed6f2b00e587e74f1a0b7b7b1d
#
_entry.id   649b8bed6f2b00e587e74f1a0b7b7b1d
#
_cell.length_a   1.000
_cell.length_b   1.000
_cell.length_c   1.000
_cell.angle_alpha   90.00
_cell.angle_beta   90.00
_cell.angle_gamma   90.00
#
_symmetry.space_group_name_H-M   'P 1'
#
loop_
_entity.id
_entity.type
_entity.pdbx_description
1 polymer ?
#
loop_
_entity_poly.entity_id
_entity_poly.type
_entity_poly.pdbx_seq_one_letter_code
_entity_poly.pdbx_strand_id
1 'polypeptide(L)'
;MTARGVPAVLMLAAALALAACGGDGRTRREPASDSDTEPRPPEETEEPSGLEPLDREVVTIWFPSSRSAGLAGEPREIFATASPADRAKQIVAALIAGPETDAAHPALPPGTRLRQVYVLEDGTAWADFSAEFLAAVGTGSSDEIRAVYAIVDSLVLNVPGIDRVGILVEGAPCEGSGGHLDLRRPLPPDRSLPEVAPAEPPPPEGGEVPPEGEGREGG
;
A
#
# COMPACT_ATOMS: atom_id res chain seq x y z
N MET A 1 37.24 34.44 21.51
CA MET A 1 38.56 33.91 21.15
C MET A 1 38.35 32.40 21.00
N THR A 2 38.36 31.76 19.91
CA THR A 2 39.04 31.76 18.63
C THR A 2 38.17 31.03 17.60
N ALA A 3 37.99 31.67 16.46
CA ALA A 3 37.42 31.09 15.24
C ALA A 3 38.41 30.15 14.53
N ARG A 4 37.92 29.32 13.64
CA ARG A 4 38.54 28.71 12.45
C ARG A 4 37.93 27.33 12.21
N GLY A 5 37.52 26.91 11.03
CA GLY A 5 37.61 27.46 9.68
C GLY A 5 36.94 26.44 8.75
N VAL A 6 36.27 26.94 7.76
CA VAL A 6 35.71 26.21 6.61
C VAL A 6 36.86 25.97 5.61
N PRO A 7 36.89 24.86 4.87
CA PRO A 7 37.46 24.90 3.55
C PRO A 7 36.42 24.70 2.46
N ALA A 8 36.53 25.60 1.54
CA ALA A 8 35.84 25.78 0.30
C ALA A 8 36.24 24.72 -0.77
N VAL A 9 35.28 24.41 -1.61
CA VAL A 9 35.29 24.41 -3.07
C VAL A 9 36.45 23.72 -3.78
N LEU A 10 36.14 22.75 -4.60
CA LEU A 10 36.83 22.58 -5.88
C LEU A 10 35.80 22.27 -6.98
N MET A 11 35.51 23.31 -7.78
CA MET A 11 34.95 23.19 -9.13
C MET A 11 36.05 22.67 -10.04
N LEU A 12 35.71 21.66 -10.86
CA LEU A 12 36.50 21.31 -12.03
C LEU A 12 35.61 21.32 -13.27
N ALA A 13 35.73 22.42 -14.00
CA ALA A 13 35.26 22.53 -15.39
C ALA A 13 36.33 21.94 -16.29
N ALA A 14 35.94 21.09 -17.21
CA ALA A 14 36.81 20.66 -18.33
C ALA A 14 36.05 20.76 -19.65
N ALA A 15 36.73 21.44 -20.55
CA ALA A 15 36.27 22.02 -21.78
C ALA A 15 36.13 21.00 -22.95
N LEU A 16 35.30 21.41 -23.82
CA LEU A 16 35.10 21.23 -25.26
C LEU A 16 36.37 20.92 -26.06
N ALA A 17 36.27 19.91 -26.95
CA ALA A 17 37.10 19.83 -28.13
C ALA A 17 36.26 19.36 -29.34
N LEU A 18 35.99 20.31 -30.24
CA LEU A 18 35.59 20.07 -31.64
C LEU A 18 36.79 19.56 -32.43
N ALA A 19 36.57 18.53 -33.25
CA ALA A 19 37.41 18.25 -34.40
C ALA A 19 36.52 17.92 -35.59
N ALA A 20 36.52 18.86 -36.55
CA ALA A 20 36.00 18.69 -37.90
C ALA A 20 37.12 18.22 -38.82
N CYS A 21 36.83 17.28 -39.69
CA CYS A 21 37.46 17.00 -41.02
C CYS A 21 36.46 16.12 -41.75
N GLY A 22 35.87 16.44 -42.88
CA GLY A 22 36.37 16.99 -44.12
C GLY A 22 36.88 15.86 -45.03
N GLY A 23 36.05 15.36 -45.97
CA GLY A 23 36.47 14.37 -46.95
C GLY A 23 35.41 14.16 -48.04
N ASP A 24 35.57 14.96 -49.11
CA ASP A 24 34.89 14.82 -50.39
C ASP A 24 35.25 13.48 -51.09
N GLY A 25 34.29 12.88 -51.78
CA GLY A 25 34.53 11.71 -52.61
C GLY A 25 33.33 11.38 -53.50
N ARG A 26 33.22 12.16 -54.64
CA ARG A 26 32.36 11.80 -55.77
C ARG A 26 32.72 10.42 -56.33
N THR A 27 31.70 9.68 -56.73
CA THR A 27 31.40 9.14 -58.07
C THR A 27 30.60 7.86 -57.99
N ARG A 28 29.55 7.77 -58.62
CA ARG A 28 29.18 7.20 -59.90
C ARG A 28 27.92 6.36 -59.87
N ARG A 29 26.84 6.93 -60.40
CA ARG A 29 25.87 6.42 -61.38
C ARG A 29 25.64 4.90 -61.48
N GLU A 30 24.40 4.51 -61.16
CA GLU A 30 23.33 3.70 -61.79
C GLU A 30 23.73 2.47 -62.66
N PRO A 31 22.80 1.47 -62.87
CA PRO A 31 21.35 1.57 -62.93
C PRO A 31 20.54 0.44 -62.26
N ALA A 32 19.26 0.77 -62.02
CA ALA A 32 18.05 -0.04 -62.02
C ALA A 32 18.14 -1.57 -61.98
N SER A 33 17.56 -2.13 -60.96
CA SER A 33 16.90 -3.42 -61.02
C SER A 33 15.56 -3.30 -60.37
N ASP A 34 14.51 -3.36 -61.18
CA ASP A 34 13.15 -3.59 -60.80
C ASP A 34 13.10 -4.87 -59.95
N SER A 35 12.73 -4.75 -58.70
CA SER A 35 12.30 -5.89 -57.90
C SER A 35 10.91 -5.57 -57.41
N ASP A 36 9.95 -6.25 -58.00
CA ASP A 36 8.58 -6.36 -57.57
C ASP A 36 8.51 -6.50 -56.06
N THR A 37 8.21 -5.42 -55.38
CA THR A 37 7.80 -5.47 -53.98
C THR A 37 6.31 -5.76 -53.94
N GLU A 38 6.02 -7.04 -53.93
CA GLU A 38 4.70 -7.55 -53.54
C GLU A 38 4.28 -6.90 -52.22
N PRO A 39 3.11 -6.31 -52.13
CA PRO A 39 2.65 -5.66 -50.88
C PRO A 39 2.49 -6.76 -49.80
N ARG A 40 3.43 -6.76 -48.86
CA ARG A 40 3.33 -7.56 -47.64
C ARG A 40 2.02 -7.18 -46.94
N PRO A 41 1.17 -8.15 -46.58
CA PRO A 41 -0.02 -7.87 -45.80
C PRO A 41 0.37 -7.08 -44.55
N PRO A 42 -0.43 -6.14 -44.10
CA PRO A 42 -0.16 -5.48 -42.82
C PRO A 42 0.01 -6.55 -41.75
N GLU A 43 1.19 -6.55 -41.10
CA GLU A 43 1.40 -7.34 -39.92
C GLU A 43 0.27 -6.93 -38.95
N GLU A 44 -0.65 -7.85 -38.72
CA GLU A 44 -1.62 -7.72 -37.66
C GLU A 44 -0.80 -7.45 -36.40
N THR A 45 -0.85 -6.21 -35.94
CA THR A 45 -0.35 -5.83 -34.63
C THR A 45 -1.18 -6.65 -33.65
N GLU A 46 -0.64 -7.78 -33.21
CA GLU A 46 -1.20 -8.49 -32.06
C GLU A 46 -1.19 -7.48 -30.93
N GLU A 47 -2.35 -6.90 -30.68
CA GLU A 47 -2.58 -6.17 -29.43
C GLU A 47 -2.19 -7.15 -28.31
N PRO A 48 -1.42 -6.73 -27.30
CA PRO A 48 -1.13 -7.57 -26.15
C PRO A 48 -2.43 -7.80 -25.40
N SER A 49 -3.26 -8.69 -25.94
CA SER A 49 -4.46 -9.22 -25.33
C SER A 49 -4.02 -10.26 -24.32
N GLY A 50 -3.92 -9.86 -23.07
CA GLY A 50 -3.63 -10.80 -22.00
C GLY A 50 -2.96 -10.18 -20.80
N LEU A 51 -3.52 -9.09 -20.25
CA LEU A 51 -3.35 -8.88 -18.82
C LEU A 51 -4.18 -9.99 -18.15
N GLU A 52 -3.51 -11.08 -17.79
CA GLU A 52 -4.08 -12.07 -16.89
C GLU A 52 -4.68 -11.32 -15.70
N PRO A 53 -5.93 -11.58 -15.31
CA PRO A 53 -6.50 -10.93 -14.14
C PRO A 53 -5.60 -11.24 -12.96
N LEU A 54 -5.08 -10.21 -12.31
CA LEU A 54 -4.25 -10.37 -11.11
C LEU A 54 -5.11 -11.09 -10.06
N ASP A 55 -4.60 -12.20 -9.56
CA ASP A 55 -5.25 -12.95 -8.49
C ASP A 55 -5.49 -12.02 -7.29
N ARG A 56 -6.65 -12.18 -6.67
CA ARG A 56 -7.04 -11.44 -5.48
C ARG A 56 -7.21 -12.38 -4.30
N GLU A 57 -6.98 -11.86 -3.12
CA GLU A 57 -7.18 -12.56 -1.87
C GLU A 57 -7.90 -11.65 -0.88
N VAL A 58 -8.65 -12.24 0.05
CA VAL A 58 -9.35 -11.49 1.09
C VAL A 58 -8.50 -11.49 2.35
N VAL A 59 -8.29 -10.30 2.92
CA VAL A 59 -7.65 -10.07 4.21
C VAL A 59 -8.62 -9.38 5.14
N THR A 60 -8.40 -9.48 6.46
CA THR A 60 -9.19 -8.75 7.45
C THR A 60 -8.43 -7.52 7.93
N ILE A 61 -8.96 -6.35 7.66
CA ILE A 61 -8.41 -5.08 8.16
C ILE A 61 -9.13 -4.70 9.45
N TRP A 62 -8.37 -4.36 10.47
CA TRP A 62 -8.89 -4.02 11.78
C TRP A 62 -9.00 -2.50 11.96
N PHE A 63 -10.17 -2.03 12.37
CA PHE A 63 -10.46 -0.61 12.62
C PHE A 63 -11.00 -0.40 14.02
N PRO A 64 -10.83 0.79 14.64
CA PRO A 64 -11.51 1.13 15.88
C PRO A 64 -13.02 0.93 15.79
N SER A 65 -13.59 0.09 16.66
CA SER A 65 -15.02 -0.21 16.64
C SER A 65 -15.86 1.00 17.05
N SER A 66 -16.98 1.22 16.35
CA SER A 66 -18.00 2.21 16.75
C SER A 66 -18.90 1.72 17.88
N ARG A 67 -18.87 0.42 18.20
CA ARG A 67 -19.78 -0.24 19.14
C ARG A 67 -19.13 -0.71 20.42
N SER A 68 -17.80 -0.79 20.47
CA SER A 68 -17.03 -1.29 21.61
C SER A 68 -15.74 -0.51 21.79
N ALA A 69 -15.01 -0.79 22.86
CA ALA A 69 -13.67 -0.25 23.08
C ALA A 69 -12.57 -0.99 22.28
N GLY A 70 -12.94 -2.00 21.48
CA GLY A 70 -12.02 -2.83 20.72
C GLY A 70 -11.92 -2.44 19.25
N LEU A 71 -11.52 -3.42 18.44
CA LEU A 71 -11.39 -3.31 16.99
C LEU A 71 -12.50 -4.11 16.30
N ALA A 72 -12.98 -3.61 15.17
CA ALA A 72 -13.88 -4.29 14.26
C ALA A 72 -13.08 -4.72 13.02
N GLY A 73 -13.20 -6.00 12.66
CA GLY A 73 -12.57 -6.53 11.46
C GLY A 73 -13.47 -6.34 10.24
N GLU A 74 -12.92 -5.83 9.14
CA GLU A 74 -13.59 -5.72 7.85
C GLU A 74 -12.83 -6.50 6.78
N PRO A 75 -13.51 -7.33 5.97
CA PRO A 75 -12.88 -8.00 4.84
C PRO A 75 -12.50 -6.98 3.76
N ARG A 76 -11.32 -7.13 3.18
CA ARG A 76 -10.81 -6.33 2.05
C ARG A 76 -10.16 -7.23 1.02
N GLU A 77 -10.41 -6.96 -0.24
CA GLU A 77 -9.67 -7.58 -1.33
C GLU A 77 -8.35 -6.85 -1.57
N ILE A 78 -7.27 -7.62 -1.64
CA ILE A 78 -5.96 -7.16 -2.06
C ILE A 78 -5.46 -8.02 -3.23
N PHE A 79 -4.47 -7.53 -3.97
CA PHE A 79 -3.79 -8.36 -4.96
C PHE A 79 -2.92 -9.40 -4.27
N ALA A 80 -3.05 -10.66 -4.68
CA ALA A 80 -2.22 -11.74 -4.18
C ALA A 80 -0.75 -11.48 -4.51
N THR A 81 0.12 -11.63 -3.53
CA THR A 81 1.56 -11.41 -3.70
C THR A 81 2.35 -12.31 -2.75
N ALA A 82 3.47 -12.84 -3.26
CA ALA A 82 4.44 -13.57 -2.44
C ALA A 82 5.36 -12.64 -1.62
N SER A 83 5.35 -11.34 -1.89
CA SER A 83 6.16 -10.35 -1.18
C SER A 83 5.48 -9.90 0.11
N PRO A 84 6.01 -10.22 1.31
CA PRO A 84 5.44 -9.73 2.57
C PRO A 84 5.38 -8.20 2.65
N ALA A 85 6.37 -7.51 2.09
CA ALA A 85 6.41 -6.05 2.09
C ALA A 85 5.31 -5.45 1.20
N ASP A 86 5.05 -6.03 0.03
CA ASP A 86 4.00 -5.53 -0.87
C ASP A 86 2.61 -5.86 -0.34
N ARG A 87 2.46 -7.03 0.30
CA ARG A 87 1.24 -7.39 1.03
C ARG A 87 0.97 -6.38 2.16
N ALA A 88 1.98 -6.10 2.98
CA ALA A 88 1.88 -5.13 4.07
C ALA A 88 1.53 -3.72 3.58
N LYS A 89 2.09 -3.26 2.45
CA LYS A 89 1.74 -1.97 1.84
C LYS A 89 0.27 -1.89 1.44
N GLN A 90 -0.28 -2.95 0.85
CA GLN A 90 -1.68 -2.99 0.46
C GLN A 90 -2.61 -2.94 1.68
N ILE A 91 -2.26 -3.66 2.75
CA ILE A 91 -3.00 -3.65 4.02
C ILE A 91 -3.00 -2.24 4.64
N VAL A 92 -1.83 -1.59 4.71
CA VAL A 92 -1.74 -0.21 5.24
C VAL A 92 -2.47 0.79 4.33
N ALA A 93 -2.46 0.59 3.02
CA ALA A 93 -3.23 1.42 2.10
C ALA A 93 -4.75 1.29 2.36
N ALA A 94 -5.25 0.07 2.64
CA ALA A 94 -6.64 -0.15 3.03
C ALA A 94 -6.99 0.52 4.38
N LEU A 95 -6.08 0.47 5.36
CA LEU A 95 -6.22 1.20 6.63
C LEU A 95 -6.32 2.71 6.43
N ILE A 96 -5.49 3.28 5.55
CA ILE A 96 -5.51 4.72 5.24
C ILE A 96 -6.80 5.11 4.51
N ALA A 97 -7.32 4.24 3.63
CA ALA A 97 -8.60 4.46 2.95
C ALA A 97 -9.77 4.51 3.94
N GLY A 98 -9.64 3.86 5.11
CA GLY A 98 -10.66 3.84 6.15
C GLY A 98 -11.67 2.71 6.01
N PRO A 99 -12.61 2.61 6.99
CA PRO A 99 -13.65 1.59 6.99
C PRO A 99 -14.70 1.84 5.89
N GLU A 100 -15.31 0.77 5.41
CA GLU A 100 -16.40 0.82 4.42
C GLU A 100 -17.77 0.68 5.09
N THR A 101 -17.80 0.35 6.38
CA THR A 101 -19.02 0.15 7.15
C THR A 101 -19.11 1.12 8.31
N ASP A 102 -20.33 1.40 8.78
CA ASP A 102 -20.59 2.22 9.98
C ASP A 102 -20.24 1.49 11.29
N ALA A 103 -19.77 0.25 11.22
CA ALA A 103 -19.36 -0.53 12.38
C ALA A 103 -18.01 -0.09 12.97
N ALA A 104 -17.28 0.75 12.24
CA ALA A 104 -15.94 1.17 12.60
C ALA A 104 -15.70 2.66 12.30
N HIS A 105 -14.61 3.17 12.87
CA HIS A 105 -14.10 4.52 12.63
C HIS A 105 -12.73 4.47 11.93
N PRO A 106 -12.34 5.51 11.18
CA PRO A 106 -10.99 5.61 10.65
C PRO A 106 -9.94 5.45 11.77
N ALA A 107 -8.96 4.58 11.55
CA ALA A 107 -7.87 4.38 12.48
C ALA A 107 -6.81 5.50 12.39
N LEU A 108 -6.70 6.13 11.22
CA LEU A 108 -5.65 7.08 10.92
C LEU A 108 -6.23 8.47 10.63
N PRO A 109 -5.51 9.55 11.01
CA PRO A 109 -5.92 10.91 10.72
C PRO A 109 -6.04 11.18 9.22
N PRO A 110 -6.94 12.07 8.81
CA PRO A 110 -7.02 12.49 7.41
C PRO A 110 -5.68 13.04 6.91
N GLY A 111 -5.32 12.68 5.68
CA GLY A 111 -4.08 13.11 5.05
C GLY A 111 -2.85 12.28 5.40
N THR A 112 -2.96 11.32 6.32
CA THR A 112 -1.87 10.36 6.59
C THR A 112 -1.50 9.62 5.31
N ARG A 113 -0.21 9.53 5.02
CA ARG A 113 0.34 8.77 3.89
C ARG A 113 1.33 7.73 4.37
N LEU A 114 1.31 6.58 3.73
CA LEU A 114 2.37 5.59 3.88
C LEU A 114 3.58 6.02 3.04
N ARG A 115 4.73 6.10 3.65
CA ARG A 115 6.00 6.38 2.99
C ARG A 115 6.68 5.08 2.56
N GLN A 116 6.78 4.12 3.47
CA GLN A 116 7.39 2.83 3.21
C GLN A 116 6.98 1.79 4.25
N VAL A 117 7.07 0.50 3.89
CA VAL A 117 7.06 -0.62 4.83
C VAL A 117 8.36 -1.39 4.65
N TYR A 118 9.02 -1.67 5.75
CA TYR A 118 10.21 -2.52 5.81
C TYR A 118 9.82 -3.79 6.55
N VAL A 119 10.13 -4.95 5.98
CA VAL A 119 9.93 -6.25 6.64
C VAL A 119 11.29 -6.89 6.81
N LEU A 120 11.64 -7.19 8.04
CA LEU A 120 12.92 -7.77 8.42
C LEU A 120 12.79 -9.29 8.60
N GLU A 121 13.91 -9.99 8.49
CA GLU A 121 13.97 -11.47 8.63
C GLU A 121 13.64 -11.95 10.04
N ASP A 122 13.72 -11.09 11.05
CA ASP A 122 13.42 -11.40 12.44
C ASP A 122 11.93 -11.31 12.82
N GLY A 123 11.05 -11.21 11.83
CA GLY A 123 9.61 -11.05 12.02
C GLY A 123 9.16 -9.65 12.39
N THR A 124 10.03 -8.66 12.31
CA THR A 124 9.68 -7.25 12.57
C THR A 124 9.29 -6.55 11.27
N ALA A 125 8.14 -5.87 11.27
CA ALA A 125 7.80 -4.91 10.24
C ALA A 125 7.90 -3.47 10.79
N TRP A 126 8.37 -2.53 9.96
CA TRP A 126 8.35 -1.11 10.27
C TRP A 126 7.52 -0.38 9.23
N ALA A 127 6.47 0.31 9.68
CA ALA A 127 5.62 1.14 8.83
C ALA A 127 5.99 2.62 9.04
N ASP A 128 6.45 3.29 7.98
CA ASP A 128 6.84 4.70 7.98
C ASP A 128 5.71 5.56 7.42
N PHE A 129 5.22 6.46 8.25
CA PHE A 129 4.14 7.37 7.92
C PHE A 129 4.61 8.82 7.79
N SER A 130 3.80 9.62 7.12
CA SER A 130 3.96 11.07 7.10
C SER A 130 3.60 11.71 8.44
N ALA A 131 3.98 12.97 8.62
CA ALA A 131 3.83 13.70 9.90
C ALA A 131 2.39 13.79 10.41
N GLU A 132 1.39 13.70 9.52
CA GLU A 132 -0.04 13.73 9.87
C GLU A 132 -0.42 12.61 10.84
N PHE A 133 0.31 11.48 10.82
CA PHE A 133 0.11 10.36 11.75
C PHE A 133 0.23 10.79 13.23
N LEU A 134 1.04 11.80 13.53
CA LEU A 134 1.25 12.28 14.91
C LEU A 134 -0.06 12.76 15.59
N ALA A 135 -1.08 13.15 14.81
CA ALA A 135 -2.37 13.52 15.36
C ALA A 135 -3.15 12.32 15.93
N ALA A 136 -2.82 11.08 15.52
CA ALA A 136 -3.41 9.87 16.09
C ALA A 136 -2.79 9.49 17.43
N VAL A 137 -1.48 9.77 17.61
CA VAL A 137 -0.68 9.30 18.76
C VAL A 137 -0.38 10.39 19.79
N GLY A 138 -0.96 11.58 19.62
CA GLY A 138 -0.71 12.75 20.47
C GLY A 138 -1.65 12.93 21.66
N THR A 139 -2.68 12.12 21.79
CA THR A 139 -3.78 12.38 22.72
C THR A 139 -3.71 11.61 24.04
N GLY A 140 -2.88 10.57 24.13
CA GLY A 140 -2.76 9.70 25.32
C GLY A 140 -4.06 8.97 25.68
N SER A 141 -4.97 8.82 24.74
CA SER A 141 -6.31 8.29 24.92
C SER A 141 -6.42 6.82 24.49
N SER A 142 -7.54 6.20 24.83
CA SER A 142 -7.89 4.86 24.30
C SER A 142 -7.92 4.85 22.76
N ASP A 143 -8.12 5.99 22.11
CA ASP A 143 -8.12 6.12 20.66
C ASP A 143 -6.73 5.96 20.06
N GLU A 144 -5.70 6.48 20.75
CA GLU A 144 -4.29 6.24 20.37
C GLU A 144 -3.96 4.74 20.36
N ILE A 145 -4.33 4.04 21.43
CA ILE A 145 -4.11 2.59 21.55
C ILE A 145 -4.81 1.86 20.40
N ARG A 146 -6.08 2.17 20.15
CA ARG A 146 -6.85 1.53 19.07
C ARG A 146 -6.29 1.84 17.68
N ALA A 147 -5.85 3.08 17.44
CA ALA A 147 -5.24 3.47 16.18
C ALA A 147 -3.95 2.68 15.91
N VAL A 148 -3.09 2.56 16.93
CA VAL A 148 -1.83 1.80 16.81
C VAL A 148 -2.09 0.32 16.61
N TYR A 149 -2.99 -0.29 17.42
CA TYR A 149 -3.27 -1.72 17.30
C TYR A 149 -4.10 -2.06 16.04
N ALA A 150 -4.85 -1.12 15.48
CA ALA A 150 -5.42 -1.30 14.15
C ALA A 150 -4.34 -1.58 13.09
N ILE A 151 -3.19 -0.90 13.16
CA ILE A 151 -2.05 -1.15 12.28
C ILE A 151 -1.38 -2.48 12.63
N VAL A 152 -1.05 -2.69 13.91
CA VAL A 152 -0.32 -3.87 14.38
C VAL A 152 -1.09 -5.15 14.05
N ASP A 153 -2.37 -5.23 14.43
CA ASP A 153 -3.18 -6.43 14.25
C ASP A 153 -3.48 -6.68 12.76
N SER A 154 -3.74 -5.62 11.98
CA SER A 154 -3.93 -5.79 10.53
C SER A 154 -2.68 -6.35 9.84
N LEU A 155 -1.49 -5.98 10.26
CA LEU A 155 -0.25 -6.49 9.67
C LEU A 155 0.10 -7.89 10.18
N VAL A 156 0.11 -8.09 11.50
CA VAL A 156 0.53 -9.37 12.09
C VAL A 156 -0.42 -10.51 11.71
N LEU A 157 -1.73 -10.25 11.67
CA LEU A 157 -2.71 -11.32 11.40
C LEU A 157 -2.87 -11.65 9.92
N ASN A 158 -2.40 -10.79 9.01
CA ASN A 158 -2.57 -10.99 7.57
C ASN A 158 -1.27 -11.21 6.81
N VAL A 159 -0.10 -10.91 7.39
CA VAL A 159 1.18 -11.07 6.68
C VAL A 159 1.99 -12.18 7.34
N PRO A 160 2.13 -13.35 6.69
CA PRO A 160 2.95 -14.43 7.23
C PRO A 160 4.39 -13.98 7.49
N GLY A 161 4.91 -14.34 8.66
CA GLY A 161 6.28 -14.02 9.06
C GLY A 161 6.44 -12.64 9.71
N ILE A 162 5.36 -11.88 9.94
CA ILE A 162 5.39 -10.69 10.78
C ILE A 162 4.83 -11.04 12.17
N ASP A 163 5.64 -10.81 13.21
CA ASP A 163 5.28 -11.08 14.60
C ASP A 163 5.07 -9.80 15.41
N ARG A 164 5.64 -8.69 14.95
CA ARG A 164 5.59 -7.38 15.62
C ARG A 164 5.74 -6.24 14.63
N VAL A 165 5.19 -5.09 14.97
CA VAL A 165 5.20 -3.90 14.12
C VAL A 165 5.74 -2.69 14.86
N GLY A 166 6.72 -2.02 14.28
CA GLY A 166 7.23 -0.73 14.70
C GLY A 166 6.68 0.39 13.81
N ILE A 167 6.57 1.57 14.39
CA ILE A 167 6.04 2.75 13.70
C ILE A 167 7.15 3.80 13.57
N LEU A 168 7.33 4.27 12.34
CA LEU A 168 8.19 5.41 12.02
C LEU A 168 7.31 6.57 11.55
N VAL A 169 7.77 7.76 11.83
CA VAL A 169 7.19 9.01 11.29
C VAL A 169 8.33 9.83 10.69
N GLU A 170 8.20 10.15 9.41
CA GLU A 170 9.24 10.85 8.63
C GLU A 170 10.61 10.14 8.71
N GLY A 171 10.61 8.80 8.78
CA GLY A 171 11.82 7.97 8.86
C GLY A 171 12.44 7.86 10.24
N ALA A 172 11.84 8.44 11.27
CA ALA A 172 12.32 8.38 12.66
C ALA A 172 11.35 7.54 13.53
N PRO A 173 11.84 6.80 14.54
CA PRO A 173 10.98 6.12 15.49
C PRO A 173 10.01 7.08 16.16
N CYS A 174 8.73 6.71 16.19
CA CYS A 174 7.71 7.49 16.88
C CYS A 174 7.87 7.32 18.39
N GLU A 175 7.98 8.44 19.13
CA GLU A 175 8.13 8.37 20.58
C GLU A 175 6.81 8.18 21.33
N GLY A 176 5.67 8.46 20.65
CA GLY A 176 4.37 8.57 21.29
C GLY A 176 4.33 9.75 22.27
N SER A 177 3.25 10.50 22.32
CA SER A 177 3.22 11.71 23.16
C SER A 177 2.51 11.51 24.50
N GLY A 178 1.81 10.41 24.71
CA GLY A 178 0.93 10.21 25.86
C GLY A 178 1.47 9.31 26.98
N GLY A 179 2.58 8.63 26.78
CA GLY A 179 3.18 7.76 27.81
C GLY A 179 2.46 6.44 28.09
N HIS A 180 1.36 6.14 27.37
CA HIS A 180 0.61 4.90 27.55
C HIS A 180 1.16 3.76 26.66
N LEU A 181 1.75 4.10 25.51
CA LEU A 181 2.36 3.15 24.60
C LEU A 181 3.82 3.57 24.30
N ASP A 182 4.76 2.64 24.44
CA ASP A 182 6.16 2.88 24.02
C ASP A 182 6.32 2.52 22.53
N LEU A 183 6.07 3.48 21.65
CA LEU A 183 6.18 3.31 20.20
C LEU A 183 7.63 3.29 19.68
N ARG A 184 8.62 3.50 20.54
CA ARG A 184 10.05 3.38 20.17
C ARG A 184 10.45 1.95 19.89
N ARG A 185 9.63 0.98 20.31
CA ARG A 185 9.85 -0.45 20.13
C ARG A 185 8.73 -1.06 19.29
N PRO A 186 9.04 -2.06 18.44
CA PRO A 186 8.02 -2.82 17.77
C PRO A 186 7.07 -3.51 18.74
N LEU A 187 5.78 -3.41 18.49
CA LEU A 187 4.71 -3.94 19.31
C LEU A 187 4.24 -5.29 18.76
N PRO A 188 4.04 -6.31 19.61
CA PRO A 188 3.31 -7.51 19.23
C PRO A 188 1.81 -7.20 19.17
N PRO A 189 0.98 -8.06 18.56
CA PRO A 189 -0.48 -7.91 18.57
C PRO A 189 -1.02 -7.95 20.00
N ASP A 190 -2.00 -7.10 20.30
CA ASP A 190 -2.65 -7.11 21.61
C ASP A 190 -3.92 -7.96 21.58
N ARG A 191 -3.80 -9.19 22.02
CA ARG A 191 -4.93 -10.14 22.10
C ARG A 191 -5.90 -9.84 23.25
N SER A 192 -5.62 -8.84 24.09
CA SER A 192 -6.51 -8.43 25.16
C SER A 192 -7.53 -7.39 24.69
N LEU A 193 -7.33 -6.74 23.55
CA LEU A 193 -8.32 -5.88 22.92
C LEU A 193 -9.50 -6.74 22.47
N PRO A 194 -10.74 -6.41 22.89
CA PRO A 194 -11.90 -7.17 22.47
C PRO A 194 -12.03 -7.08 20.93
N GLU A 195 -11.92 -8.21 20.26
CA GLU A 195 -12.18 -8.32 18.83
C GLU A 195 -13.68 -8.37 18.61
N VAL A 196 -14.19 -7.51 17.74
CA VAL A 196 -15.55 -7.62 17.24
C VAL A 196 -15.48 -8.48 15.98
N ALA A 197 -16.29 -9.54 15.92
CA ALA A 197 -16.38 -10.39 14.74
C ALA A 197 -16.58 -9.54 13.48
N PRO A 198 -15.99 -9.94 12.33
CA PRO A 198 -16.19 -9.25 11.07
C PRO A 198 -17.66 -9.02 10.82
N ALA A 199 -18.03 -7.80 10.41
CA ALA A 199 -19.39 -7.56 9.95
C ALA A 199 -19.69 -8.52 8.81
N GLU A 200 -20.78 -9.30 8.92
CA GLU A 200 -21.22 -10.12 7.80
C GLU A 200 -21.43 -9.20 6.60
N PRO A 201 -20.94 -9.60 5.41
CA PRO A 201 -21.21 -8.82 4.20
C PRO A 201 -22.72 -8.63 4.06
N PRO A 202 -23.18 -7.45 3.62
CA PRO A 202 -24.61 -7.24 3.41
C PRO A 202 -25.14 -8.34 2.48
N PRO A 203 -26.33 -8.87 2.76
CA PRO A 203 -26.92 -9.89 1.89
C PRO A 203 -26.99 -9.34 0.46
N PRO A 204 -26.74 -10.17 -0.56
CA PRO A 204 -26.78 -9.71 -1.94
C PRO A 204 -28.13 -9.05 -2.21
N GLU A 205 -28.09 -7.78 -2.59
CA GLU A 205 -29.29 -7.05 -3.03
C GLU A 205 -29.83 -7.76 -4.26
N GLY A 206 -31.01 -8.39 -4.15
CA GLY A 206 -31.71 -8.95 -5.30
C GLY A 206 -32.05 -10.44 -5.27
N GLY A 207 -32.22 -11.03 -4.10
CA GLY A 207 -32.98 -12.30 -4.01
C GLY A 207 -34.45 -12.02 -4.07
N GLU A 208 -35.04 -12.12 -5.28
CA GLU A 208 -36.48 -12.17 -5.50
C GLU A 208 -37.07 -13.27 -4.62
N VAL A 209 -37.85 -12.87 -3.60
CA VAL A 209 -38.61 -13.81 -2.77
C VAL A 209 -39.65 -14.48 -3.70
N PRO A 210 -39.62 -15.82 -3.89
CA PRO A 210 -40.64 -16.48 -4.64
C PRO A 210 -41.99 -16.26 -3.94
N PRO A 211 -43.08 -15.95 -4.64
CA PRO A 211 -44.41 -15.81 -4.03
C PRO A 211 -44.77 -17.10 -3.31
N GLU A 212 -45.08 -16.99 -2.03
CA GLU A 212 -45.65 -18.10 -1.25
C GLU A 212 -46.91 -18.57 -1.95
N GLY A 213 -46.85 -19.85 -2.34
CA GLY A 213 -47.96 -20.50 -3.05
C GLY A 213 -49.22 -20.45 -2.19
N GLU A 214 -50.27 -19.85 -2.77
CA GLU A 214 -51.61 -19.88 -2.25
C GLU A 214 -52.03 -21.31 -1.90
N GLY A 215 -52.31 -21.50 -0.61
CA GLY A 215 -52.91 -22.75 -0.10
C GLY A 215 -54.21 -23.04 -0.79
N ARG A 216 -54.24 -24.15 -1.51
CA ARG A 216 -55.41 -24.73 -2.12
C ARG A 216 -56.24 -25.33 -1.00
N GLU A 217 -57.24 -24.57 -0.52
CA GLU A 217 -58.40 -25.19 0.12
C GLU A 217 -59.19 -25.96 -0.92
N GLY A 218 -59.29 -27.27 -0.72
CA GLY A 218 -60.13 -28.20 -1.44
C GLY A 218 -61.07 -28.91 -0.49
N GLY A 219 -62.36 -28.75 -0.74
CA GLY A 219 -63.48 -29.24 0.02
C GLY A 219 -63.68 -30.75 0.15
#